data_7b4185392942e0ea9b7081743645fbc8
#
_entry.id   7b4185392942e0ea9b7081743645fbc8
#
_cell.length_a   1.000
_cell.length_b   1.000
_cell.length_c   1.000
_cell.angle_alpha   90.00
_cell.angle_beta   90.00
_cell.angle_gamma   90.00
#
_symmetry.space_group_name_H-M   'P 1'
#
loop_
_entity.id
_entity.type
_entity.pdbx_description
1 polymer ?
#
loop_
_entity_poly.entity_id
_entity_poly.type
_entity_poly.pdbx_seq_one_letter_code
_entity_poly.pdbx_strand_id
1 'polypeptide(L)'
;MTANSIKFTIAFNDPDLDAEEKDEQVQQLISELKQIDEVDTVGRVLDPSPPEGNKALGGFLVGLLMTEVNTANAKKLMGFLGDRLGGKAIELSVEANGKKLTVKAHSREELEAAIKAAQDFIAA
;
A
#
# COMPACT_ATOMS: atom_id res chain seq x y z
N MET A 1 9.63 18.40 11.32
CA MET A 1 8.28 18.49 10.80
C MET A 1 8.07 17.53 9.65
N THR A 2 7.03 16.79 9.77
CA THR A 2 6.74 15.76 8.77
C THR A 2 5.56 16.14 7.89
N ALA A 3 5.30 17.43 7.75
CA ALA A 3 4.17 17.93 6.99
C ALA A 3 4.18 17.46 5.53
N ASN A 4 5.36 17.08 5.02
CA ASN A 4 5.51 16.67 3.64
C ASN A 4 5.57 15.16 3.46
N SER A 5 5.17 14.41 4.47
CA SER A 5 5.18 12.95 4.40
C SER A 5 3.83 12.44 3.94
N ILE A 6 3.84 11.45 3.06
CA ILE A 6 2.63 10.81 2.54
C ILE A 6 2.68 9.34 2.88
N LYS A 7 1.59 8.84 3.45
CA LYS A 7 1.48 7.45 3.83
C LYS A 7 0.58 6.70 2.87
N PHE A 8 1.09 5.60 2.35
CA PHE A 8 0.32 4.68 1.49
C PHE A 8 0.08 3.39 2.25
N THR A 9 -1.15 2.89 2.17
CA THR A 9 -1.48 1.56 2.69
C THR A 9 -2.01 0.75 1.52
N ILE A 10 -1.44 -0.43 1.31
CA ILE A 10 -1.81 -1.30 0.19
C ILE A 10 -2.35 -2.60 0.74
N ALA A 11 -3.54 -2.97 0.31
CA ALA A 11 -4.18 -4.23 0.69
C ALA A 11 -4.35 -5.09 -0.54
N PHE A 12 -3.93 -6.34 -0.44
CA PHE A 12 -4.15 -7.33 -1.50
C PHE A 12 -5.49 -8.01 -1.22
N ASN A 13 -6.45 -7.77 -2.09
CA ASN A 13 -7.84 -8.17 -1.88
C ASN A 13 -8.32 -9.28 -2.83
N ASP A 14 -7.41 -9.97 -3.49
CA ASP A 14 -7.77 -11.02 -4.43
C ASP A 14 -8.46 -12.16 -3.67
N PRO A 15 -9.75 -12.44 -3.95
CA PRO A 15 -10.46 -13.50 -3.24
C PRO A 15 -9.94 -14.90 -3.56
N ASP A 16 -9.15 -15.05 -4.63
CA ASP A 16 -8.57 -16.34 -5.01
C ASP A 16 -7.29 -16.65 -4.23
N LEU A 17 -6.76 -15.68 -3.49
CA LEU A 17 -5.57 -15.89 -2.68
C LEU A 17 -5.94 -16.18 -1.23
N ASP A 18 -5.27 -17.17 -0.63
CA ASP A 18 -5.43 -17.43 0.79
C ASP A 18 -4.53 -16.51 1.61
N ALA A 19 -4.57 -16.64 2.94
CA ALA A 19 -3.82 -15.78 3.83
C ALA A 19 -2.31 -15.87 3.60
N GLU A 20 -1.81 -17.07 3.36
CA GLU A 20 -0.38 -17.26 3.13
C GLU A 20 0.06 -16.62 1.81
N GLU A 21 -0.74 -16.77 0.77
CA GLU A 21 -0.44 -16.19 -0.53
C GLU A 21 -0.46 -14.67 -0.48
N LYS A 22 -1.42 -14.10 0.24
CA LYS A 22 -1.47 -12.66 0.44
C LYS A 22 -0.25 -12.18 1.21
N ASP A 23 0.17 -12.92 2.21
CA ASP A 23 1.34 -12.57 2.98
C ASP A 23 2.61 -12.62 2.15
N GLU A 24 2.73 -13.59 1.26
CA GLU A 24 3.86 -13.67 0.34
C GLU A 24 3.91 -12.44 -0.57
N GLN A 25 2.75 -12.00 -1.07
CA GLN A 25 2.69 -10.79 -1.89
C GLN A 25 3.16 -9.57 -1.10
N VAL A 26 2.75 -9.46 0.15
CA VAL A 26 3.17 -8.37 1.03
C VAL A 26 4.67 -8.39 1.23
N GLN A 27 5.23 -9.54 1.58
CA GLN A 27 6.67 -9.66 1.83
C GLN A 27 7.49 -9.33 0.59
N GLN A 28 7.04 -9.80 -0.57
CA GLN A 28 7.72 -9.53 -1.82
C GLN A 28 7.74 -8.04 -2.13
N LEU A 29 6.60 -7.38 -1.98
CA LEU A 29 6.52 -5.96 -2.25
C LEU A 29 7.33 -5.15 -1.23
N ILE A 30 7.32 -5.55 0.03
CA ILE A 30 8.15 -4.89 1.05
C ILE A 30 9.62 -4.97 0.65
N SER A 31 10.09 -6.14 0.23
CA SER A 31 11.48 -6.29 -0.19
C SER A 31 11.84 -5.37 -1.35
N GLU A 32 10.93 -5.24 -2.30
CA GLU A 32 11.13 -4.37 -3.45
C GLU A 32 11.14 -2.90 -3.05
N LEU A 33 10.22 -2.51 -2.18
CA LEU A 33 10.14 -1.12 -1.73
C LEU A 33 11.34 -0.72 -0.90
N LYS A 34 11.93 -1.64 -0.15
CA LYS A 34 13.13 -1.35 0.64
C LYS A 34 14.33 -1.01 -0.24
N GLN A 35 14.31 -1.40 -1.50
CA GLN A 35 15.39 -1.10 -2.42
C GLN A 35 15.20 0.25 -3.13
N ILE A 36 14.09 0.91 -2.91
CA ILE A 36 13.83 2.22 -3.50
C ILE A 36 14.31 3.29 -2.54
N ASP A 37 15.31 4.06 -2.95
CA ASP A 37 15.94 5.07 -2.10
C ASP A 37 14.96 6.15 -1.65
N GLU A 38 13.95 6.43 -2.47
CA GLU A 38 12.98 7.47 -2.19
C GLU A 38 11.95 7.09 -1.12
N VAL A 39 11.90 5.82 -0.74
CA VAL A 39 10.96 5.35 0.29
C VAL A 39 11.59 5.53 1.66
N ASP A 40 10.89 6.27 2.54
CA ASP A 40 11.40 6.52 3.89
C ASP A 40 11.22 5.31 4.80
N THR A 41 10.01 4.76 4.81
CA THR A 41 9.72 3.57 5.62
C THR A 41 8.79 2.65 4.87
N VAL A 42 8.86 1.37 5.19
CA VAL A 42 7.93 0.36 4.68
C VAL A 42 7.84 -0.77 5.70
N GLY A 43 6.64 -1.31 5.89
CA GLY A 43 6.45 -2.39 6.82
C GLY A 43 5.04 -2.92 6.80
N ARG A 44 4.79 -3.88 7.67
CA ARG A 44 3.47 -4.45 7.82
C ARG A 44 2.62 -3.60 8.73
N VAL A 45 1.31 -3.75 8.60
CA VAL A 45 0.35 -3.03 9.45
C VAL A 45 -0.03 -3.94 10.60
N LEU A 46 0.18 -3.47 11.84
CA LEU A 46 -0.18 -4.23 13.02
C LEU A 46 -1.70 -4.22 13.21
N ASP A 47 -2.22 -5.37 13.62
CA ASP A 47 -3.62 -5.48 14.01
C ASP A 47 -3.76 -4.93 15.43
N PRO A 48 -4.54 -3.86 15.62
CA PRO A 48 -4.68 -3.28 16.97
C PRO A 48 -5.44 -4.18 17.95
N SER A 49 -6.17 -5.18 17.43
CA SER A 49 -6.95 -6.10 18.26
C SER A 49 -6.90 -7.51 17.66
N PRO A 50 -5.72 -8.14 17.68
CA PRO A 50 -5.60 -9.47 17.05
C PRO A 50 -6.51 -10.48 17.75
N PRO A 51 -7.23 -11.31 16.97
CA PRO A 51 -8.07 -12.35 17.56
C PRO A 51 -7.22 -13.36 18.34
N GLU A 52 -7.78 -13.87 19.44
CA GLU A 52 -7.10 -14.90 20.20
C GLU A 52 -6.89 -16.15 19.35
N GLY A 53 -5.72 -16.74 19.48
CA GLY A 53 -5.39 -17.93 18.75
C GLY A 53 -4.90 -17.70 17.34
N ASN A 54 -4.99 -16.49 16.84
CA ASN A 54 -4.47 -16.17 15.51
C ASN A 54 -3.01 -15.74 15.63
N LYS A 55 -2.11 -16.71 15.52
CA LYS A 55 -0.68 -16.46 15.70
C LYS A 55 0.12 -16.61 14.43
N ALA A 56 -0.52 -17.02 13.35
CA ALA A 56 0.19 -17.37 12.13
C ALA A 56 0.97 -16.20 11.54
N LEU A 57 0.48 -14.98 11.71
CA LEU A 57 1.10 -13.81 11.09
C LEU A 57 1.57 -12.78 12.13
N GLY A 58 1.81 -13.24 13.36
CA GLY A 58 2.45 -12.39 14.38
C GLY A 58 1.67 -11.15 14.78
N GLY A 59 0.36 -11.16 14.61
CA GLY A 59 -0.46 -10.01 14.98
C GLY A 59 -0.53 -8.92 13.90
N PHE A 60 0.00 -9.16 12.71
CA PHE A 60 -0.12 -8.24 11.59
C PHE A 60 -1.44 -8.47 10.85
N LEU A 61 -1.96 -7.41 10.26
CA LEU A 61 -3.12 -7.53 9.37
C LEU A 61 -2.70 -8.26 8.09
N VAL A 62 -3.50 -9.26 7.71
CA VAL A 62 -3.20 -10.09 6.55
C VAL A 62 -3.33 -9.30 5.26
N GLY A 63 -2.32 -9.40 4.41
CA GLY A 63 -2.37 -8.83 3.09
C GLY A 63 -2.21 -7.32 3.03
N LEU A 64 -1.82 -6.69 4.14
CA LEU A 64 -1.63 -5.24 4.17
C LEU A 64 -0.18 -4.87 4.41
N LEU A 65 0.24 -3.80 3.76
CA LEU A 65 1.51 -3.15 4.06
C LEU A 65 1.33 -1.64 4.01
N MET A 66 2.25 -0.93 4.67
CA MET A 66 2.24 0.53 4.61
C MET A 66 3.64 1.01 4.23
N THR A 67 3.69 2.14 3.56
CA THR A 67 4.95 2.77 3.21
C THR A 67 4.78 4.29 3.29
N GLU A 68 5.84 4.97 3.66
CA GLU A 68 5.83 6.42 3.73
C GLU A 68 6.91 6.99 2.83
N VAL A 69 6.57 8.06 2.15
CA VAL A 69 7.51 8.76 1.28
C VAL A 69 7.35 10.26 1.47
N ASN A 70 8.39 10.98 1.14
CA ASN A 70 8.32 12.44 1.04
C ASN A 70 7.39 12.81 -0.11
N THR A 71 6.67 13.93 0.02
CA THR A 71 5.74 14.40 -1.02
C THR A 71 6.41 14.51 -2.38
N ALA A 72 7.66 14.97 -2.40
CA ALA A 72 8.38 15.12 -3.67
C ALA A 72 8.60 13.79 -4.37
N ASN A 73 8.63 12.69 -3.63
CA ASN A 73 8.89 11.35 -4.17
C ASN A 73 7.62 10.52 -4.37
N ALA A 74 6.46 11.05 -3.97
CA ALA A 74 5.22 10.29 -4.03
C ALA A 74 4.85 9.90 -5.46
N LYS A 75 5.07 10.79 -6.41
CA LYS A 75 4.75 10.50 -7.81
C LYS A 75 5.57 9.34 -8.34
N LYS A 76 6.85 9.30 -7.97
CA LYS A 76 7.73 8.21 -8.39
C LYS A 76 7.29 6.88 -7.80
N LEU A 77 6.94 6.89 -6.52
CA LEU A 77 6.42 5.68 -5.88
C LEU A 77 5.13 5.21 -6.55
N MET A 78 4.23 6.12 -6.86
CA MET A 78 2.97 5.75 -7.51
C MET A 78 3.19 5.15 -8.89
N GLY A 79 4.18 5.67 -9.64
CA GLY A 79 4.54 5.08 -10.92
C GLY A 79 5.03 3.64 -10.76
N PHE A 80 5.87 3.41 -9.76
CA PHE A 80 6.34 2.06 -9.46
C PHE A 80 5.17 1.13 -9.11
N LEU A 81 4.27 1.59 -8.23
CA LEU A 81 3.14 0.77 -7.82
C LEU A 81 2.21 0.45 -9.00
N GLY A 82 2.01 1.42 -9.90
CA GLY A 82 1.21 1.18 -11.09
C GLY A 82 1.78 0.09 -11.97
N ASP A 83 3.10 0.09 -12.17
CA ASP A 83 3.76 -0.92 -12.97
C ASP A 83 3.77 -2.28 -12.27
N ARG A 84 4.00 -2.27 -10.95
CA ARG A 84 4.18 -3.50 -10.19
C ARG A 84 2.88 -4.23 -9.91
N LEU A 85 1.81 -3.48 -9.68
CA LEU A 85 0.55 -4.03 -9.20
C LEU A 85 -0.54 -4.09 -10.27
N GLY A 86 -0.23 -3.71 -11.51
CA GLY A 86 -1.21 -3.75 -12.58
C GLY A 86 -1.74 -5.16 -12.79
N GLY A 87 -3.05 -5.31 -12.81
CA GLY A 87 -3.70 -6.60 -12.98
C GLY A 87 -4.00 -7.33 -11.68
N LYS A 88 -3.57 -6.80 -10.54
CA LYS A 88 -3.87 -7.41 -9.25
C LYS A 88 -5.06 -6.71 -8.61
N ALA A 89 -5.83 -7.46 -7.81
CA ALA A 89 -6.94 -6.89 -7.06
C ALA A 89 -6.38 -6.28 -5.78
N ILE A 90 -6.39 -4.96 -5.69
CA ILE A 90 -5.83 -4.25 -4.53
C ILE A 90 -6.73 -3.11 -4.09
N GLU A 91 -6.51 -2.69 -2.86
CA GLU A 91 -7.09 -1.47 -2.33
C GLU A 91 -5.94 -0.56 -1.90
N LEU A 92 -5.97 0.68 -2.35
CA LEU A 92 -4.93 1.65 -2.06
C LEU A 92 -5.49 2.77 -1.22
N SER A 93 -4.88 3.05 -0.07
CA SER A 93 -5.23 4.19 0.76
C SER A 93 -4.07 5.17 0.78
N VAL A 94 -4.37 6.45 0.66
CA VAL A 94 -3.37 7.52 0.67
C VAL A 94 -3.76 8.52 1.75
N GLU A 95 -2.84 8.80 2.65
CA GLU A 95 -3.04 9.80 3.70
C GLU A 95 -2.06 10.93 3.50
N ALA A 96 -2.59 12.15 3.39
CA ALA A 96 -1.80 13.36 3.22
C ALA A 96 -2.55 14.53 3.82
N ASN A 97 -1.82 15.38 4.55
CA ASN A 97 -2.37 16.63 5.10
C ASN A 97 -3.61 16.40 5.99
N GLY A 98 -3.63 15.30 6.72
CA GLY A 98 -4.74 14.97 7.61
C GLY A 98 -5.96 14.42 6.91
N LYS A 99 -5.88 14.18 5.61
CA LYS A 99 -6.98 13.63 4.81
C LYS A 99 -6.61 12.26 4.29
N LYS A 100 -7.62 11.44 4.01
CA LYS A 100 -7.42 10.09 3.53
C LYS A 100 -8.30 9.81 2.32
N LEU A 101 -7.69 9.22 1.30
CA LEU A 101 -8.38 8.74 0.11
C LEU A 101 -8.19 7.23 0.01
N THR A 102 -9.28 6.50 -0.23
CA THR A 102 -9.19 5.05 -0.45
C THR A 102 -9.82 4.72 -1.79
N VAL A 103 -9.10 3.95 -2.59
CA VAL A 103 -9.56 3.52 -3.92
C VAL A 103 -9.30 2.03 -4.09
N LYS A 104 -10.12 1.38 -4.90
CA LYS A 104 -9.99 -0.04 -5.21
C LYS A 104 -9.72 -0.22 -6.68
N ALA A 105 -8.96 -1.26 -7.02
CA ALA A 105 -8.65 -1.58 -8.40
C ALA A 105 -8.61 -3.09 -8.57
N HIS A 106 -9.21 -3.59 -9.65
CA HIS A 106 -9.22 -5.01 -9.99
C HIS A 106 -8.62 -5.27 -11.36
N SER A 107 -8.17 -4.22 -12.05
CA SER A 107 -7.59 -4.32 -13.37
C SER A 107 -6.52 -3.25 -13.52
N ARG A 108 -5.70 -3.37 -14.56
CA ARG A 108 -4.69 -2.37 -14.84
C ARG A 108 -5.32 -1.00 -15.09
N GLU A 109 -6.42 -0.97 -15.82
CA GLU A 109 -7.10 0.30 -16.12
C GLU A 109 -7.64 0.96 -14.85
N GLU A 110 -8.24 0.16 -13.97
CA GLU A 110 -8.72 0.68 -12.70
C GLU A 110 -7.59 1.18 -11.82
N LEU A 111 -6.46 0.48 -11.83
CA LEU A 111 -5.31 0.92 -11.05
C LEU A 111 -4.76 2.23 -11.58
N GLU A 112 -4.68 2.41 -12.88
CA GLU A 112 -4.23 3.67 -13.47
C GLU A 112 -5.15 4.81 -13.06
N ALA A 113 -6.46 4.57 -13.08
CA ALA A 113 -7.43 5.58 -12.65
C ALA A 113 -7.28 5.89 -11.15
N ALA A 114 -7.04 4.85 -10.34
CA ALA A 114 -6.84 5.01 -8.90
C ALA A 114 -5.59 5.83 -8.60
N ILE A 115 -4.52 5.57 -9.33
CA ILE A 115 -3.26 6.30 -9.14
C ILE A 115 -3.43 7.76 -9.54
N LYS A 116 -4.14 8.02 -10.63
CA LYS A 116 -4.42 9.40 -11.04
C LYS A 116 -5.24 10.13 -9.97
N ALA A 117 -6.25 9.46 -9.42
CA ALA A 117 -7.04 10.04 -8.33
C ALA A 117 -6.17 10.35 -7.12
N ALA A 118 -5.25 9.46 -6.78
CA ALA A 118 -4.34 9.66 -5.67
C ALA A 118 -3.39 10.83 -5.93
N GLN A 119 -2.89 10.96 -7.14
CA GLN A 119 -2.02 12.08 -7.51
C GLN A 119 -2.76 13.40 -7.40
N ASP A 120 -4.00 13.46 -7.89
CA ASP A 120 -4.82 14.65 -7.78
C ASP A 120 -5.11 14.99 -6.32
N PHE A 121 -5.37 13.97 -5.50
CA PHE A 121 -5.63 14.14 -4.08
C PHE A 121 -4.42 14.75 -3.36
N ILE A 122 -3.23 14.28 -3.67
CA ILE A 122 -2.00 14.77 -3.05
C ILE A 122 -1.72 16.21 -3.47
N ALA A 123 -2.02 16.55 -4.71
CA ALA A 123 -1.77 17.87 -5.26
C ALA A 123 -2.77 18.92 -4.77
N ALA A 124 -3.89 18.48 -4.23
CA ALA A 124 -4.95 19.40 -3.81
C ALA A 124 -4.61 20.20 -2.55
#